data_64134ef79da7fb6992a043ed7ad99478
#
_entry.id   64134ef79da7fb6992a043ed7ad99478
#
_cell.length_a   1.000
_cell.length_b   1.000
_cell.length_c   1.000
_cell.angle_alpha   90.00
_cell.angle_beta   90.00
_cell.angle_gamma   90.00
#
_symmetry.space_group_name_H-M   'P 1'
#
loop_
_entity.id
_entity.type
_entity.pdbx_description
1 polymer ?
#
loop_
_entity_poly.entity_id
_entity_poly.type
_entity_poly.pdbx_seq_one_letter_code
_entity_poly.pdbx_strand_id
1 'polypeptide(L)'
;MKKRVICVLLAAAVAAGSLAGCGGKSSDGCASSGEEGKVINVYSWNDEFRKRVEEVYPEVKETSTDGTVTTLNDGTEIHWIINPNEDGVYQQKLDEALLRQADASADDKVDIFLSEVDYVYKYTDADADVAMPLTDLGIDPDADLADQYEFTKVTASDVNGVQRGSTWQCCPGLLVYRRDIAMDVFGTDDPEAIGEKVKDWDTLKATAEELKAKGYYTFASYADTFRLYGNSIEAPWVSPGETTIKVDQKIMDWVEDSKEWLDAGYLDKNVKRQWVDDWNKTMGSSSNVFAFLFPAWGIDFTLKKNWDGEDGVWGVTNPPQEYNWGGSYVHACTGTDNPEKVKDIILAVTGNQENLLKISKEYLDYTNTKSGMQKVAEDSSYASEFLGGQNAFQYFVPVAESIQIAPLSAYDQGCVELLQNSFSDYFQGAVDFDKAKENFETAIIERYPDITAIQWPE
;
A
#
# COMPACT_ATOMS: atom_id res chain seq x y z
N MET A 1 5.19 0.03 29.92
CA MET A 1 4.43 0.69 28.87
C MET A 1 4.74 0.14 27.48
N LYS A 2 5.91 -0.48 27.24
CA LYS A 2 6.36 -1.02 25.93
C LYS A 2 5.56 -2.19 25.33
N LYS A 3 4.61 -2.79 26.00
CA LYS A 3 3.80 -3.92 25.50
C LYS A 3 2.35 -3.56 25.13
N ARG A 4 1.98 -2.27 25.13
CA ARG A 4 0.57 -1.89 25.03
C ARG A 4 0.04 -1.85 23.57
N VAL A 5 0.83 -1.44 22.59
CA VAL A 5 0.35 -1.29 21.21
C VAL A 5 0.10 -2.65 20.53
N ILE A 6 0.99 -3.62 20.72
CA ILE A 6 0.79 -4.98 20.18
C ILE A 6 -0.34 -5.73 20.91
N CYS A 7 -0.51 -5.51 22.23
CA CYS A 7 -1.57 -6.16 23.01
C CYS A 7 -2.99 -5.69 22.67
N VAL A 8 -3.16 -4.46 22.20
CA VAL A 8 -4.48 -3.89 21.89
C VAL A 8 -5.04 -4.45 20.57
N LEU A 9 -4.19 -4.80 19.62
CA LEU A 9 -4.60 -5.39 18.35
C LEU A 9 -4.87 -6.91 18.42
N LEU A 10 -4.49 -7.56 19.54
CA LEU A 10 -4.61 -9.02 19.75
C LEU A 10 -5.72 -9.43 20.75
N ALA A 11 -6.48 -8.51 21.31
CA ALA A 11 -7.45 -8.80 22.38
C ALA A 11 -8.72 -9.58 21.95
N ALA A 12 -8.81 -10.05 20.70
CA ALA A 12 -9.96 -10.82 20.23
C ALA A 12 -9.83 -12.35 20.37
N ALA A 13 -8.70 -12.89 20.82
CA ALA A 13 -8.57 -14.34 21.03
C ALA A 13 -7.47 -14.67 22.03
N VAL A 14 -7.75 -14.77 23.33
CA VAL A 14 -7.29 -15.80 24.27
C VAL A 14 -7.62 -15.40 25.70
N ALA A 15 -8.63 -16.00 26.28
CA ALA A 15 -8.78 -16.15 27.70
C ALA A 15 -8.20 -17.53 28.08
N ALA A 16 -7.08 -17.54 28.77
CA ALA A 16 -6.67 -18.46 29.83
C ALA A 16 -5.17 -18.70 29.86
N GLY A 17 -4.55 -18.43 31.00
CA GLY A 17 -3.22 -18.94 31.34
C GLY A 17 -2.33 -17.93 32.10
N SER A 18 -2.45 -17.96 33.38
CA SER A 18 -1.73 -17.11 34.35
C SER A 18 -0.30 -17.55 34.66
N LEU A 19 0.52 -16.54 35.04
CA LEU A 19 1.50 -16.47 36.11
C LEU A 19 3.01 -16.47 35.78
N ALA A 20 3.55 -15.31 36.11
CA ALA A 20 4.74 -15.02 36.96
C ALA A 20 6.16 -15.22 36.39
N GLY A 21 6.89 -14.12 36.45
CA GLY A 21 8.36 -14.11 36.43
C GLY A 21 8.96 -12.71 36.31
N CYS A 22 9.25 -12.04 37.43
CA CYS A 22 10.06 -10.82 37.51
C CYS A 22 11.52 -11.03 37.10
N GLY A 23 12.08 -10.06 36.37
CA GLY A 23 13.54 -9.93 36.26
C GLY A 23 13.92 -8.82 35.27
N GLY A 24 14.13 -7.61 35.77
CA GLY A 24 14.69 -6.52 34.97
C GLY A 24 16.15 -6.78 34.62
N LYS A 25 16.53 -6.47 33.38
CA LYS A 25 17.91 -6.15 33.01
C LYS A 25 17.91 -5.08 31.93
N SER A 26 18.83 -4.15 32.11
CA SER A 26 19.21 -3.03 31.27
C SER A 26 19.48 -3.41 29.83
N SER A 27 19.08 -2.50 28.94
CA SER A 27 19.42 -2.49 27.51
C SER A 27 20.95 -2.32 27.33
N ASP A 28 21.65 -3.41 27.14
CA ASP A 28 22.92 -3.40 26.42
C ASP A 28 22.62 -3.86 24.98
N GLY A 29 23.11 -3.09 24.01
CA GLY A 29 22.95 -3.37 22.60
C GLY A 29 23.35 -4.81 22.28
N CYS A 30 22.52 -5.48 21.50
CA CYS A 30 22.75 -6.83 21.04
C CYS A 30 23.99 -6.84 20.13
N ALA A 31 25.16 -7.13 20.72
CA ALA A 31 26.33 -7.48 19.95
C ALA A 31 26.05 -8.85 19.31
N SER A 32 25.98 -8.91 17.98
CA SER A 32 25.90 -10.14 17.22
C SER A 32 26.99 -11.12 17.68
N SER A 33 26.62 -12.34 17.99
CA SER A 33 27.56 -13.45 18.14
C SER A 33 28.12 -13.72 16.74
N GLY A 34 29.26 -13.32 16.40
CA GLY A 34 29.96 -13.25 15.11
C GLY A 34 29.88 -14.40 14.09
N GLU A 35 28.85 -15.23 14.14
CA GLU A 35 28.48 -16.19 13.09
C GLU A 35 26.98 -15.99 12.77
N GLU A 36 26.69 -15.68 11.50
CA GLU A 36 25.31 -15.59 11.00
C GLU A 36 24.66 -17.00 10.97
N GLY A 37 23.33 -17.04 11.09
CA GLY A 37 22.53 -18.22 10.86
C GLY A 37 22.64 -18.76 9.43
N LYS A 38 21.97 -19.86 9.17
CA LYS A 38 21.91 -20.49 7.84
C LYS A 38 20.48 -20.52 7.28
N VAL A 39 19.53 -20.00 8.03
CA VAL A 39 18.12 -19.87 7.64
C VAL A 39 17.70 -18.42 7.79
N ILE A 40 17.12 -17.85 6.73
CA ILE A 40 16.55 -16.50 6.70
C ILE A 40 15.06 -16.66 6.48
N ASN A 41 14.24 -16.37 7.49
CA ASN A 41 12.80 -16.44 7.38
C ASN A 41 12.22 -15.11 6.89
N VAL A 42 11.53 -15.14 5.74
CA VAL A 42 10.91 -13.99 5.12
C VAL A 42 9.38 -14.14 5.13
N TYR A 43 8.70 -13.21 5.80
CA TYR A 43 7.24 -13.16 5.88
C TYR A 43 6.67 -12.22 4.83
N SER A 44 5.77 -12.72 3.98
CA SER A 44 5.08 -11.93 2.96
C SER A 44 3.66 -12.45 2.72
N TRP A 45 2.82 -11.68 2.00
CA TRP A 45 1.44 -12.10 1.67
C TRP A 45 1.31 -12.74 0.29
N ASN A 46 2.34 -12.63 -0.54
CA ASN A 46 2.42 -13.23 -1.87
C ASN A 46 3.88 -13.51 -2.26
N ASP A 47 4.10 -14.00 -3.45
CA ASP A 47 5.43 -14.36 -3.95
C ASP A 47 6.17 -13.21 -4.69
N GLU A 48 5.64 -12.00 -4.64
CA GLU A 48 6.20 -10.85 -5.35
C GLU A 48 7.62 -10.54 -4.89
N PHE A 49 7.84 -10.35 -3.59
CA PHE A 49 9.18 -10.05 -3.06
C PHE A 49 10.18 -11.16 -3.36
N ARG A 50 9.77 -12.43 -3.23
CA ARG A 50 10.60 -13.58 -3.62
C ARG A 50 11.09 -13.45 -5.06
N LYS A 51 10.18 -13.18 -6.00
CA LYS A 51 10.54 -13.01 -7.42
C LYS A 51 11.49 -11.84 -7.65
N ARG A 52 11.34 -10.72 -6.90
CA ARG A 52 12.27 -9.60 -6.98
C ARG A 52 13.66 -9.98 -6.47
N VAL A 53 13.74 -10.69 -5.34
CA VAL A 53 15.02 -11.21 -4.82
C VAL A 53 15.68 -12.17 -5.82
N GLU A 54 14.92 -13.14 -6.34
CA GLU A 54 15.41 -14.12 -7.33
C GLU A 54 15.94 -13.46 -8.59
N GLU A 55 15.33 -12.35 -9.01
CA GLU A 55 15.69 -11.61 -10.22
C GLU A 55 17.00 -10.82 -10.06
N VAL A 56 17.24 -10.24 -8.88
CA VAL A 56 18.32 -9.25 -8.74
C VAL A 56 19.38 -9.57 -7.69
N TYR A 57 19.15 -10.51 -6.77
CA TYR A 57 20.14 -10.83 -5.74
C TYR A 57 21.15 -11.88 -6.26
N PRO A 58 22.43 -11.50 -6.43
CA PRO A 58 23.40 -12.33 -7.15
C PRO A 58 23.79 -13.61 -6.42
N GLU A 59 23.50 -13.71 -5.12
CA GLU A 59 23.79 -14.89 -4.32
C GLU A 59 22.74 -16.01 -4.47
N VAL A 60 21.63 -15.76 -5.16
CA VAL A 60 20.62 -16.79 -5.43
C VAL A 60 21.23 -17.88 -6.32
N LYS A 61 21.17 -19.12 -5.84
CA LYS A 61 21.62 -20.30 -6.56
C LYS A 61 20.47 -21.06 -7.23
N GLU A 62 19.46 -21.38 -6.45
CA GLU A 62 18.30 -22.14 -6.91
C GLU A 62 17.12 -21.97 -5.96
N THR A 63 15.90 -22.08 -6.47
CA THR A 63 14.68 -22.09 -5.68
C THR A 63 13.98 -23.44 -5.81
N SER A 64 13.45 -23.96 -4.71
CA SER A 64 12.66 -25.20 -4.66
C SER A 64 11.46 -25.15 -5.62
N THR A 65 11.04 -26.28 -6.14
CA THR A 65 9.96 -26.37 -7.13
C THR A 65 8.62 -25.80 -6.63
N ASP A 66 8.39 -25.87 -5.31
CA ASP A 66 7.20 -25.30 -4.66
C ASP A 66 7.35 -23.80 -4.30
N GLY A 67 8.55 -23.24 -4.52
CA GLY A 67 8.84 -21.85 -4.24
C GLY A 67 8.93 -21.49 -2.76
N THR A 68 9.08 -22.48 -1.87
CA THR A 68 9.11 -22.23 -0.42
C THR A 68 10.51 -21.95 0.12
N VAL A 69 11.55 -22.40 -0.59
CA VAL A 69 12.94 -22.23 -0.17
C VAL A 69 13.81 -21.79 -1.34
N THR A 70 14.60 -20.75 -1.15
CA THR A 70 15.67 -20.32 -2.07
C THR A 70 17.01 -20.58 -1.41
N THR A 71 17.88 -21.36 -2.05
CA THR A 71 19.23 -21.65 -1.57
C THR A 71 20.21 -20.64 -2.16
N LEU A 72 21.07 -20.07 -1.33
CA LEU A 72 22.15 -19.17 -1.74
C LEU A 72 23.45 -19.93 -2.06
N ASN A 73 24.40 -19.24 -2.70
CA ASN A 73 25.69 -19.83 -3.12
C ASN A 73 26.53 -20.38 -1.97
N ASP A 74 26.43 -19.82 -0.77
CA ASP A 74 27.12 -20.25 0.43
C ASP A 74 26.38 -21.33 1.23
N GLY A 75 25.21 -21.79 0.71
CA GLY A 75 24.37 -22.80 1.32
C GLY A 75 23.38 -22.25 2.38
N THR A 76 23.29 -20.93 2.55
CA THR A 76 22.22 -20.30 3.35
C THR A 76 20.87 -20.49 2.64
N GLU A 77 19.81 -20.70 3.38
CA GLU A 77 18.46 -20.89 2.85
C GLU A 77 17.56 -19.69 3.21
N ILE A 78 16.83 -19.18 2.23
CA ILE A 78 15.75 -18.22 2.45
C ILE A 78 14.44 -18.99 2.46
N HIS A 79 13.75 -18.99 3.58
CA HIS A 79 12.44 -19.62 3.76
C HIS A 79 11.33 -18.60 3.55
N TRP A 80 10.49 -18.81 2.55
CA TRP A 80 9.41 -17.92 2.17
C TRP A 80 8.12 -18.33 2.89
N ILE A 81 7.74 -17.56 3.92
CA ILE A 81 6.54 -17.81 4.73
C ILE A 81 5.41 -16.93 4.20
N ILE A 82 4.69 -17.47 3.21
CA ILE A 82 3.65 -16.75 2.48
C ILE A 82 2.29 -17.04 3.09
N ASN A 83 1.60 -16.00 3.56
CA ASN A 83 0.23 -16.05 4.07
C ASN A 83 -0.61 -15.01 3.33
N PRO A 84 -1.84 -15.35 2.86
CA PRO A 84 -2.66 -14.39 2.12
C PRO A 84 -3.03 -13.18 2.97
N ASN A 85 -3.14 -12.01 2.33
CA ASN A 85 -3.51 -10.76 3.01
C ASN A 85 -5.02 -10.63 3.27
N GLU A 86 -5.83 -11.50 2.65
CA GLU A 86 -7.29 -11.53 2.81
C GLU A 86 -7.66 -11.76 4.27
N ASP A 87 -8.68 -11.06 4.74
CA ASP A 87 -9.20 -11.11 6.11
C ASP A 87 -8.12 -10.90 7.20
N GLY A 88 -7.00 -10.25 6.87
CA GLY A 88 -5.92 -9.95 7.80
C GLY A 88 -5.09 -11.17 8.23
N VAL A 89 -5.19 -12.30 7.54
CA VAL A 89 -4.47 -13.55 7.90
C VAL A 89 -2.97 -13.34 7.92
N TYR A 90 -2.41 -12.63 6.94
CA TYR A 90 -0.97 -12.32 6.92
C TYR A 90 -0.53 -11.58 8.19
N GLN A 91 -1.18 -10.47 8.52
CA GLN A 91 -0.81 -9.67 9.68
C GLN A 91 -0.95 -10.48 10.98
N GLN A 92 -2.02 -11.29 11.12
CA GLN A 92 -2.18 -12.16 12.28
C GLN A 92 -1.02 -13.14 12.42
N LYS A 93 -0.61 -13.80 11.33
CA LYS A 93 0.49 -14.78 11.34
C LYS A 93 1.85 -14.12 11.62
N LEU A 94 2.08 -12.95 11.06
CA LEU A 94 3.28 -12.16 11.35
C LEU A 94 3.31 -11.73 12.83
N ASP A 95 2.21 -11.18 13.35
CA ASP A 95 2.10 -10.77 14.77
C ASP A 95 2.37 -11.94 15.72
N GLU A 96 1.81 -13.13 15.44
CA GLU A 96 2.06 -14.36 16.20
C GLU A 96 3.54 -14.77 16.21
N ALA A 97 4.27 -14.56 15.11
CA ALA A 97 5.69 -14.84 15.00
C ALA A 97 6.53 -13.78 15.73
N LEU A 98 6.24 -12.49 15.52
CA LEU A 98 6.93 -11.38 16.17
C LEU A 98 6.82 -11.42 17.70
N LEU A 99 5.67 -11.86 18.25
CA LEU A 99 5.50 -12.04 19.69
C LEU A 99 6.44 -13.10 20.27
N ARG A 100 6.90 -14.05 19.48
CA ARG A 100 7.82 -15.13 19.88
C ARG A 100 9.28 -14.84 19.55
N GLN A 101 9.56 -13.74 18.83
CA GLN A 101 10.89 -13.41 18.31
C GLN A 101 12.03 -13.53 19.35
N ALA A 102 11.80 -13.02 20.58
CA ALA A 102 12.81 -13.01 21.64
C ALA A 102 13.17 -14.41 22.17
N ASP A 103 12.22 -15.36 22.09
CA ASP A 103 12.35 -16.72 22.62
C ASP A 103 12.58 -17.76 21.49
N ALA A 104 12.54 -17.33 20.22
CA ALA A 104 12.75 -18.20 19.06
C ALA A 104 14.18 -18.71 18.97
N SER A 105 14.35 -19.94 18.49
CA SER A 105 15.68 -20.44 18.10
C SER A 105 16.18 -19.66 16.87
N ALA A 106 17.49 -19.71 16.58
CA ALA A 106 18.08 -19.01 15.45
C ALA A 106 17.33 -19.28 14.14
N ASP A 107 17.10 -20.57 13.83
CA ASP A 107 16.44 -20.97 12.57
C ASP A 107 14.90 -20.67 12.54
N ASP A 108 14.30 -20.26 13.65
CA ASP A 108 12.85 -19.95 13.77
C ASP A 108 12.56 -18.45 13.88
N LYS A 109 13.59 -17.60 13.90
CA LYS A 109 13.43 -16.14 13.99
C LYS A 109 12.83 -15.57 12.72
N VAL A 110 12.06 -14.50 12.85
CA VAL A 110 11.71 -13.62 11.72
C VAL A 110 12.93 -12.77 11.40
N ASP A 111 13.41 -12.80 10.18
CA ASP A 111 14.57 -12.01 9.72
C ASP A 111 14.11 -10.81 8.88
N ILE A 112 13.26 -11.08 7.90
CA ILE A 112 12.65 -10.07 7.04
C ILE A 112 11.13 -10.22 7.10
N PHE A 113 10.42 -9.13 7.17
CA PHE A 113 8.99 -9.12 6.96
C PHE A 113 8.57 -7.93 6.11
N LEU A 114 7.44 -8.07 5.43
CA LEU A 114 6.88 -7.02 4.61
C LEU A 114 5.70 -6.36 5.31
N SER A 115 5.50 -5.07 5.02
CA SER A 115 4.26 -4.36 5.32
C SER A 115 3.77 -3.61 4.11
N GLU A 116 2.48 -3.39 4.03
CA GLU A 116 1.85 -2.57 3.03
C GLU A 116 1.60 -1.18 3.62
N VAL A 117 1.53 -0.13 2.77
CA VAL A 117 1.41 1.27 3.21
C VAL A 117 0.30 1.51 4.23
N ASP A 118 -0.83 0.81 4.11
CA ASP A 118 -2.00 1.02 4.96
C ASP A 118 -1.78 0.61 6.43
N TYR A 119 -0.76 -0.23 6.69
CA TYR A 119 -0.43 -0.67 8.05
C TYR A 119 1.07 -0.65 8.37
N VAL A 120 1.89 0.03 7.55
CA VAL A 120 3.33 0.13 7.77
C VAL A 120 3.65 0.69 9.15
N TYR A 121 2.91 1.73 9.58
CA TYR A 121 3.15 2.40 10.85
C TYR A 121 2.92 1.52 12.08
N LYS A 122 2.08 0.50 11.98
CA LYS A 122 1.92 -0.53 13.02
C LYS A 122 3.25 -1.19 13.40
N TYR A 123 4.14 -1.37 12.42
CA TYR A 123 5.42 -2.07 12.59
C TYR A 123 6.61 -1.12 12.70
N THR A 124 6.53 0.09 12.13
CA THR A 124 7.60 1.08 12.24
C THR A 124 7.50 1.93 13.51
N ASP A 125 6.40 1.86 14.28
CA ASP A 125 6.30 2.52 15.58
C ASP A 125 7.46 2.09 16.48
N ALA A 126 8.22 3.05 17.00
CA ALA A 126 9.37 2.80 17.85
C ALA A 126 9.02 2.01 19.13
N ASP A 127 7.80 2.18 19.66
CA ASP A 127 7.33 1.45 20.84
C ASP A 127 6.96 -0.02 20.53
N ALA A 128 6.71 -0.36 19.27
CA ALA A 128 6.50 -1.74 18.82
C ALA A 128 7.81 -2.56 18.87
N ASP A 129 8.95 -1.92 18.58
CA ASP A 129 10.30 -2.49 18.62
C ASP A 129 10.45 -3.79 17.79
N VAL A 130 9.79 -3.85 16.65
CA VAL A 130 9.80 -5.03 15.75
C VAL A 130 10.55 -4.78 14.45
N ALA A 131 10.42 -3.59 13.87
CA ALA A 131 11.22 -3.19 12.71
C ALA A 131 12.51 -2.51 13.20
N MET A 132 13.65 -3.08 12.83
CA MET A 132 14.97 -2.55 13.17
C MET A 132 15.22 -1.21 12.46
N PRO A 133 15.79 -0.20 13.13
CA PRO A 133 16.32 0.98 12.43
C PRO A 133 17.31 0.56 11.34
N LEU A 134 17.20 1.11 10.13
CA LEU A 134 18.11 0.78 9.02
C LEU A 134 19.57 1.09 9.38
N THR A 135 19.81 2.13 10.16
CA THR A 135 21.14 2.48 10.66
C THR A 135 21.74 1.42 11.57
N ASP A 136 20.94 0.71 12.38
CA ASP A 136 21.38 -0.36 13.25
C ASP A 136 21.72 -1.62 12.43
N LEU A 137 21.07 -1.79 11.27
CA LEU A 137 21.43 -2.80 10.27
C LEU A 137 22.70 -2.41 9.45
N GLY A 138 23.19 -1.17 9.61
CA GLY A 138 24.33 -0.65 8.86
C GLY A 138 23.99 -0.16 7.45
N ILE A 139 22.75 0.24 7.21
CA ILE A 139 22.29 0.95 6.02
C ILE A 139 22.23 2.44 6.36
N ASP A 140 22.90 3.29 5.58
CA ASP A 140 22.81 4.73 5.67
C ASP A 140 21.73 5.24 4.70
N PRO A 141 20.53 5.67 5.20
CA PRO A 141 19.44 6.13 4.33
C PRO A 141 19.80 7.32 3.44
N ASP A 142 20.72 8.16 3.85
CA ASP A 142 21.14 9.34 3.10
C ASP A 142 22.18 9.01 2.01
N ALA A 143 22.96 7.96 2.19
CA ALA A 143 23.97 7.52 1.24
C ALA A 143 23.47 6.35 0.37
N ASP A 144 23.03 5.25 0.99
CA ASP A 144 22.67 4.02 0.29
C ASP A 144 21.30 4.10 -0.40
N LEU A 145 20.41 4.99 0.09
CA LEU A 145 19.04 5.19 -0.41
C LEU A 145 18.81 6.63 -0.91
N ALA A 146 19.85 7.33 -1.33
CA ALA A 146 19.80 8.75 -1.72
C ALA A 146 18.88 9.02 -2.92
N ASP A 147 18.77 8.07 -3.85
CA ASP A 147 17.97 8.20 -5.07
C ASP A 147 16.48 7.83 -4.89
N GLN A 148 16.09 7.40 -3.68
CA GLN A 148 14.69 7.10 -3.38
C GLN A 148 13.83 8.36 -3.26
N TYR A 149 12.52 8.23 -3.52
CA TYR A 149 11.55 9.28 -3.30
C TYR A 149 11.38 9.52 -1.80
N GLU A 150 11.35 10.81 -1.40
CA GLU A 150 11.29 11.19 0.00
C GLU A 150 10.04 10.67 0.72
N PHE A 151 8.89 10.69 0.04
CA PHE A 151 7.65 10.21 0.63
C PHE A 151 7.73 8.73 1.06
N THR A 152 8.50 7.90 0.34
CA THR A 152 8.66 6.48 0.70
C THR A 152 9.52 6.29 1.95
N LYS A 153 10.54 7.14 2.14
CA LYS A 153 11.37 7.16 3.35
C LYS A 153 10.55 7.59 4.57
N VAL A 154 9.77 8.68 4.41
CA VAL A 154 8.88 9.19 5.48
C VAL A 154 7.87 8.12 5.88
N THR A 155 7.24 7.44 4.91
CA THR A 155 6.27 6.34 5.17
C THR A 155 6.88 5.21 6.00
N ALA A 156 8.15 4.86 5.75
CA ALA A 156 8.84 3.78 6.47
C ALA A 156 9.56 4.25 7.74
N SER A 157 9.31 5.48 8.19
CA SER A 157 9.94 6.05 9.39
C SER A 157 8.99 6.08 10.59
N ASP A 158 9.56 6.04 11.78
CA ASP A 158 8.82 6.28 13.02
C ASP A 158 8.54 7.77 13.25
N VAL A 159 7.82 8.12 14.32
CA VAL A 159 7.49 9.51 14.70
C VAL A 159 8.70 10.40 14.94
N ASN A 160 9.88 9.83 15.18
CA ASN A 160 11.12 10.54 15.38
C ASN A 160 11.92 10.72 14.09
N GLY A 161 11.37 10.26 12.96
CA GLY A 161 12.03 10.30 11.66
C GLY A 161 13.10 9.22 11.47
N VAL A 162 13.14 8.18 12.31
CA VAL A 162 14.05 7.05 12.17
C VAL A 162 13.50 6.07 11.16
N GLN A 163 14.19 5.90 10.04
CA GLN A 163 13.77 4.99 8.98
C GLN A 163 13.97 3.53 9.41
N ARG A 164 12.90 2.73 9.33
CA ARG A 164 12.82 1.33 9.79
C ARG A 164 12.43 0.34 8.70
N GLY A 165 12.42 0.80 7.46
CA GLY A 165 12.14 -0.03 6.30
C GLY A 165 12.50 0.68 5.02
N SER A 166 12.45 -0.06 3.92
CA SER A 166 12.66 0.46 2.58
C SER A 166 11.72 -0.22 1.60
N THR A 167 11.56 0.33 0.41
CA THR A 167 10.70 -0.26 -0.62
C THR A 167 11.33 -0.21 -1.99
N TRP A 168 11.08 -1.23 -2.81
CA TRP A 168 11.44 -1.19 -4.23
C TRP A 168 10.38 -0.49 -5.07
N GLN A 169 9.14 -0.37 -4.56
CA GLN A 169 8.00 0.20 -5.27
C GLN A 169 7.72 1.63 -4.84
N CYS A 170 7.43 2.49 -5.82
CA CYS A 170 6.61 3.67 -5.61
C CYS A 170 5.27 3.46 -6.29
N CYS A 171 4.21 3.95 -5.69
CA CYS A 171 2.87 3.71 -6.19
C CYS A 171 2.09 5.01 -6.47
N PRO A 172 2.69 5.96 -7.24
CA PRO A 172 1.94 7.12 -7.72
C PRO A 172 0.75 6.63 -8.54
N GLY A 173 -0.39 7.28 -8.41
CA GLY A 173 -1.60 6.89 -9.13
C GLY A 173 -1.90 7.78 -10.31
N LEU A 174 -2.42 7.20 -11.38
CA LEU A 174 -2.93 7.90 -12.56
C LEU A 174 -4.43 7.68 -12.71
N LEU A 175 -5.05 8.50 -13.56
CA LEU A 175 -6.38 8.22 -14.09
C LEU A 175 -6.21 7.42 -15.38
N VAL A 176 -6.75 6.18 -15.37
CA VAL A 176 -6.70 5.24 -16.50
C VAL A 176 -8.09 5.20 -17.12
N TYR A 177 -8.22 5.58 -18.38
CA TYR A 177 -9.52 5.80 -19.02
C TYR A 177 -9.73 4.95 -20.28
N ARG A 178 -11.01 4.71 -20.62
CA ARG A 178 -11.48 4.06 -21.82
C ARG A 178 -11.46 5.06 -22.99
N ARG A 179 -10.56 4.84 -23.96
CA ARG A 179 -10.44 5.67 -25.19
C ARG A 179 -11.69 5.63 -26.05
N ASP A 180 -12.32 4.47 -26.17
CA ASP A 180 -13.55 4.32 -26.93
C ASP A 180 -14.73 5.11 -26.33
N ILE A 181 -14.86 5.12 -24.99
CA ILE A 181 -15.84 5.96 -24.29
C ILE A 181 -15.48 7.44 -24.45
N ALA A 182 -14.20 7.82 -24.30
CA ALA A 182 -13.74 9.19 -24.55
C ALA A 182 -14.10 9.68 -25.95
N MET A 183 -13.88 8.85 -26.96
CA MET A 183 -14.21 9.17 -28.35
C MET A 183 -15.72 9.33 -28.55
N ASP A 184 -16.56 8.47 -27.96
CA ASP A 184 -18.03 8.60 -28.06
C ASP A 184 -18.57 9.84 -27.37
N VAL A 185 -18.02 10.19 -26.19
CA VAL A 185 -18.56 11.30 -25.39
C VAL A 185 -17.97 12.65 -25.79
N PHE A 186 -16.64 12.70 -25.99
CA PHE A 186 -15.90 13.96 -26.18
C PHE A 186 -15.41 14.17 -27.61
N GLY A 187 -15.48 13.13 -28.47
CA GLY A 187 -14.95 13.19 -29.84
C GLY A 187 -13.43 13.20 -29.93
N THR A 188 -12.75 12.88 -28.84
CA THR A 188 -11.30 12.74 -28.75
C THR A 188 -10.93 11.71 -27.68
N ASP A 189 -9.84 10.98 -27.92
CA ASP A 189 -9.23 10.07 -26.95
C ASP A 189 -7.77 10.47 -26.63
N ASP A 190 -7.39 11.69 -27.05
CA ASP A 190 -6.06 12.24 -26.84
C ASP A 190 -5.80 12.44 -25.33
N PRO A 191 -4.69 11.91 -24.77
CA PRO A 191 -4.41 11.96 -23.33
C PRO A 191 -4.34 13.36 -22.74
N GLU A 192 -3.79 14.34 -23.49
CA GLU A 192 -3.70 15.72 -23.04
C GLU A 192 -5.08 16.37 -23.00
N ALA A 193 -5.90 16.12 -24.03
CA ALA A 193 -7.27 16.63 -24.09
C ALA A 193 -8.15 16.03 -22.99
N ILE A 194 -7.98 14.75 -22.66
CA ILE A 194 -8.67 14.10 -21.53
C ILE A 194 -8.13 14.64 -20.20
N GLY A 195 -6.81 14.85 -20.10
CA GLY A 195 -6.19 15.47 -18.92
C GLY A 195 -6.84 16.81 -18.55
N GLU A 196 -7.09 17.70 -19.53
CA GLU A 196 -7.78 18.97 -19.30
C GLU A 196 -9.22 18.81 -18.79
N LYS A 197 -9.90 17.71 -19.13
CA LYS A 197 -11.25 17.42 -18.65
C LYS A 197 -11.32 16.88 -17.22
N VAL A 198 -10.20 16.40 -16.69
CA VAL A 198 -10.13 15.74 -15.37
C VAL A 198 -9.10 16.36 -14.44
N LYS A 199 -8.53 17.51 -14.76
CA LYS A 199 -7.40 18.13 -14.07
C LYS A 199 -7.68 18.63 -12.64
N ASP A 200 -8.92 18.79 -12.29
CA ASP A 200 -9.40 19.21 -10.97
C ASP A 200 -10.82 18.69 -10.73
N TRP A 201 -11.31 18.82 -9.50
CA TRP A 201 -12.62 18.31 -9.11
C TRP A 201 -13.79 18.97 -9.87
N ASP A 202 -13.70 20.26 -10.20
CA ASP A 202 -14.75 20.98 -10.91
C ASP A 202 -14.86 20.49 -12.36
N THR A 203 -13.73 20.35 -13.05
CA THR A 203 -13.67 19.83 -14.41
C THR A 203 -14.04 18.35 -14.49
N LEU A 204 -13.62 17.54 -13.50
CA LEU A 204 -14.00 16.13 -13.41
C LEU A 204 -15.52 15.97 -13.20
N LYS A 205 -16.14 16.82 -12.38
CA LYS A 205 -17.60 16.82 -12.16
C LYS A 205 -18.36 17.19 -13.45
N ALA A 206 -17.90 18.21 -14.17
CA ALA A 206 -18.48 18.55 -15.47
C ALA A 206 -18.34 17.42 -16.49
N THR A 207 -17.21 16.73 -16.47
CA THR A 207 -16.96 15.53 -17.29
C THR A 207 -17.89 14.37 -16.91
N ALA A 208 -18.16 14.18 -15.62
CA ALA A 208 -19.11 13.17 -15.13
C ALA A 208 -20.55 13.44 -15.61
N GLU A 209 -20.96 14.70 -15.73
CA GLU A 209 -22.25 15.09 -16.31
C GLU A 209 -22.33 14.71 -17.80
N GLU A 210 -21.28 14.98 -18.59
CA GLU A 210 -21.20 14.60 -20.01
C GLU A 210 -21.24 13.07 -20.18
N LEU A 211 -20.48 12.33 -19.40
CA LEU A 211 -20.47 10.86 -19.38
C LEU A 211 -21.85 10.27 -19.08
N LYS A 212 -22.47 10.75 -17.99
CA LYS A 212 -23.82 10.32 -17.60
C LYS A 212 -24.85 10.59 -18.68
N ALA A 213 -24.80 11.73 -19.37
CA ALA A 213 -25.73 12.07 -20.44
C ALA A 213 -25.70 11.05 -21.59
N LYS A 214 -24.59 10.32 -21.74
CA LYS A 214 -24.39 9.22 -22.70
C LYS A 214 -24.62 7.82 -22.10
N GLY A 215 -24.89 7.71 -20.80
CA GLY A 215 -25.14 6.43 -20.12
C GLY A 215 -23.89 5.77 -19.55
N TYR A 216 -22.80 6.50 -19.36
CA TYR A 216 -21.56 6.02 -18.75
C TYR A 216 -21.44 6.46 -17.31
N TYR A 217 -20.72 5.67 -16.50
CA TYR A 217 -20.26 6.01 -15.17
C TYR A 217 -18.84 6.58 -15.24
N THR A 218 -18.52 7.52 -14.36
CA THR A 218 -17.16 8.07 -14.28
C THR A 218 -16.21 7.05 -13.67
N PHE A 219 -16.56 6.50 -12.49
CA PHE A 219 -15.83 5.45 -11.79
C PHE A 219 -16.78 4.30 -11.43
N ALA A 220 -16.21 3.15 -11.06
CA ALA A 220 -16.96 1.96 -10.70
C ALA A 220 -17.69 2.13 -9.37
N SER A 221 -17.03 2.71 -8.34
CA SER A 221 -17.62 2.87 -7.02
C SER A 221 -17.07 4.08 -6.28
N TYR A 222 -17.70 4.45 -5.17
CA TYR A 222 -17.21 5.49 -4.27
C TYR A 222 -15.86 5.13 -3.64
N ALA A 223 -15.55 3.83 -3.48
CA ALA A 223 -14.27 3.40 -2.94
C ALA A 223 -13.09 3.74 -3.86
N ASP A 224 -13.32 3.88 -5.17
CA ASP A 224 -12.25 4.19 -6.14
C ASP A 224 -11.64 5.56 -5.90
N THR A 225 -12.40 6.53 -5.39
CA THR A 225 -11.94 7.89 -5.15
C THR A 225 -11.30 8.10 -3.76
N PHE A 226 -11.44 7.13 -2.84
CA PHE A 226 -11.01 7.31 -1.45
C PHE A 226 -9.56 7.77 -1.30
N ARG A 227 -8.64 7.21 -2.11
CA ARG A 227 -7.21 7.54 -2.01
C ARG A 227 -6.90 9.01 -2.31
N LEU A 228 -7.67 9.64 -3.17
CA LEU A 228 -7.51 11.07 -3.46
C LEU A 228 -7.73 11.92 -2.19
N TYR A 229 -8.75 11.61 -1.41
CA TYR A 229 -9.06 12.32 -0.16
C TYR A 229 -8.19 11.84 1.00
N GLY A 230 -8.03 10.52 1.16
CA GLY A 230 -7.27 9.94 2.26
C GLY A 230 -5.79 10.31 2.26
N ASN A 231 -5.20 10.56 1.09
CA ASN A 231 -3.81 11.06 0.99
C ASN A 231 -3.68 12.56 1.29
N SER A 232 -4.78 13.27 1.49
CA SER A 232 -4.81 14.73 1.72
C SER A 232 -5.23 15.12 3.13
N ILE A 233 -5.41 14.15 4.04
CA ILE A 233 -5.72 14.44 5.45
C ILE A 233 -4.58 15.24 6.09
N GLU A 234 -4.94 16.15 6.98
CA GLU A 234 -4.00 17.06 7.65
C GLU A 234 -3.56 16.53 9.03
N ALA A 235 -4.33 15.61 9.61
CA ALA A 235 -4.05 15.00 10.90
C ALA A 235 -4.18 13.46 10.84
N PRO A 236 -3.36 12.70 11.60
CA PRO A 236 -3.52 11.25 11.68
C PRO A 236 -4.83 10.88 12.37
N TRP A 237 -5.37 9.71 12.07
CA TRP A 237 -6.55 9.19 12.76
C TRP A 237 -6.40 9.18 14.28
N VAL A 238 -5.21 8.84 14.76
CA VAL A 238 -4.86 8.92 16.19
C VAL A 238 -3.48 9.52 16.32
N SER A 239 -3.35 10.65 17.00
CA SER A 239 -2.05 11.28 17.26
C SER A 239 -1.22 10.45 18.25
N PRO A 240 0.12 10.45 18.15
CA PRO A 240 0.97 9.68 19.04
C PRO A 240 0.67 9.96 20.52
N GLY A 241 0.42 8.88 21.29
CA GLY A 241 0.11 8.96 22.71
C GLY A 241 -1.32 9.35 23.07
N GLU A 242 -2.17 9.65 22.10
CA GLU A 242 -3.61 9.92 22.30
C GLU A 242 -4.44 8.62 22.23
N THR A 243 -5.68 8.70 22.69
CA THR A 243 -6.70 7.63 22.63
C THR A 243 -8.00 8.15 21.97
N THR A 244 -7.88 9.20 21.17
CA THR A 244 -8.98 9.83 20.47
C THR A 244 -8.79 9.67 18.98
N ILE A 245 -9.78 9.10 18.30
CA ILE A 245 -9.85 9.13 16.82
C ILE A 245 -10.33 10.52 16.41
N LYS A 246 -9.61 11.12 15.45
CA LYS A 246 -9.96 12.38 14.81
C LYS A 246 -10.31 12.08 13.35
N VAL A 247 -11.58 12.26 13.01
CA VAL A 247 -12.00 12.17 11.60
C VAL A 247 -11.65 13.50 10.93
N ASP A 248 -10.78 13.44 9.92
CA ASP A 248 -10.35 14.63 9.19
C ASP A 248 -11.48 15.16 8.29
N GLN A 249 -11.48 16.48 8.03
CA GLN A 249 -12.46 17.11 7.12
C GLN A 249 -12.40 16.49 5.71
N LYS A 250 -11.22 16.13 5.21
CA LYS A 250 -11.06 15.46 3.91
C LYS A 250 -11.82 14.13 3.81
N ILE A 251 -11.87 13.40 4.92
CA ILE A 251 -12.66 12.17 4.99
C ILE A 251 -14.15 12.46 4.92
N MET A 252 -14.60 13.56 5.55
CA MET A 252 -15.99 14.00 5.45
C MET A 252 -16.33 14.51 4.04
N ASP A 253 -15.43 15.27 3.42
CA ASP A 253 -15.57 15.70 2.03
C ASP A 253 -15.77 14.48 1.10
N TRP A 254 -14.97 13.40 1.31
CA TRP A 254 -15.17 12.16 0.56
C TRP A 254 -16.55 11.51 0.81
N VAL A 255 -17.04 11.52 2.06
CA VAL A 255 -18.36 10.97 2.39
C VAL A 255 -19.46 11.75 1.68
N GLU A 256 -19.40 13.08 1.71
CA GLU A 256 -20.38 13.96 1.09
C GLU A 256 -20.36 13.84 -0.45
N ASP A 257 -19.19 13.92 -1.06
CA ASP A 257 -19.02 13.81 -2.51
C ASP A 257 -19.41 12.42 -3.01
N SER A 258 -19.04 11.34 -2.29
CA SER A 258 -19.45 9.98 -2.65
C SER A 258 -20.96 9.82 -2.69
N LYS A 259 -21.68 10.41 -1.71
CA LYS A 259 -23.15 10.40 -1.69
C LYS A 259 -23.74 11.22 -2.83
N GLU A 260 -23.21 12.42 -3.06
CA GLU A 260 -23.65 13.28 -4.17
C GLU A 260 -23.45 12.58 -5.53
N TRP A 261 -22.28 11.98 -5.76
CA TRP A 261 -21.95 11.31 -7.02
C TRP A 261 -22.81 10.07 -7.27
N LEU A 262 -23.12 9.31 -6.22
CA LEU A 262 -24.06 8.19 -6.33
C LEU A 262 -25.49 8.64 -6.64
N ASP A 263 -25.99 9.66 -5.95
CA ASP A 263 -27.32 10.20 -6.17
C ASP A 263 -27.45 10.85 -7.56
N ALA A 264 -26.38 11.49 -8.02
CA ALA A 264 -26.28 12.04 -9.36
C ALA A 264 -26.18 10.95 -10.45
N GLY A 265 -25.80 9.72 -10.10
CA GLY A 265 -25.62 8.61 -11.03
C GLY A 265 -24.32 8.68 -11.83
N TYR A 266 -23.26 9.25 -11.26
CA TYR A 266 -21.92 9.29 -11.84
C TYR A 266 -21.10 8.03 -11.49
N LEU A 267 -21.53 7.29 -10.47
CA LEU A 267 -20.95 6.01 -10.02
C LEU A 267 -21.96 4.88 -10.19
N ASP A 268 -21.48 3.64 -10.35
CA ASP A 268 -22.34 2.46 -10.39
C ASP A 268 -22.76 2.07 -8.97
N LYS A 269 -24.02 2.33 -8.63
CA LYS A 269 -24.59 2.01 -7.31
C LYS A 269 -24.60 0.51 -6.96
N ASN A 270 -24.40 -0.38 -7.93
CA ASN A 270 -24.37 -1.80 -7.69
C ASN A 270 -23.00 -2.27 -7.21
N VAL A 271 -21.95 -1.47 -7.40
CA VAL A 271 -20.58 -1.76 -6.98
C VAL A 271 -20.31 -1.03 -5.66
N LYS A 272 -20.28 -1.78 -4.57
CA LYS A 272 -20.21 -1.21 -3.21
C LYS A 272 -18.77 -1.13 -2.65
N ARG A 273 -17.85 -1.89 -3.20
CA ARG A 273 -16.45 -1.95 -2.73
C ARG A 273 -15.54 -2.48 -3.82
N GLN A 274 -14.26 -2.21 -3.67
CA GLN A 274 -13.21 -2.79 -4.48
C GLN A 274 -12.93 -4.26 -4.10
N TRP A 275 -12.17 -4.96 -4.94
CA TRP A 275 -11.66 -6.33 -4.69
C TRP A 275 -12.74 -7.41 -4.59
N VAL A 276 -13.87 -7.20 -5.27
CA VAL A 276 -14.94 -8.19 -5.42
C VAL A 276 -15.27 -8.41 -6.90
N ASP A 277 -15.92 -9.52 -7.20
CA ASP A 277 -16.27 -9.91 -8.57
C ASP A 277 -17.05 -8.82 -9.33
N ASP A 278 -17.96 -8.12 -8.67
CA ASP A 278 -18.74 -7.06 -9.31
C ASP A 278 -17.90 -5.85 -9.68
N TRP A 279 -16.91 -5.48 -8.86
CA TRP A 279 -15.94 -4.45 -9.21
C TRP A 279 -15.00 -4.92 -10.34
N ASN A 280 -14.49 -6.16 -10.27
CA ASN A 280 -13.63 -6.72 -11.31
C ASN A 280 -14.33 -6.74 -12.69
N LYS A 281 -15.61 -7.07 -12.75
CA LYS A 281 -16.40 -7.06 -13.99
C LYS A 281 -16.53 -5.67 -14.62
N THR A 282 -16.43 -4.59 -13.83
CA THR A 282 -16.50 -3.23 -14.37
C THR A 282 -15.29 -2.84 -15.22
N MET A 283 -14.22 -3.61 -15.15
CA MET A 283 -13.03 -3.45 -16.00
C MET A 283 -13.17 -4.13 -17.37
N GLY A 284 -14.17 -5.01 -17.57
CA GLY A 284 -14.39 -5.73 -18.81
C GLY A 284 -14.90 -4.84 -19.96
N SER A 285 -14.77 -5.31 -21.19
CA SER A 285 -15.11 -4.56 -22.41
C SER A 285 -16.59 -4.18 -22.53
N SER A 286 -17.49 -4.94 -21.90
CA SER A 286 -18.93 -4.68 -21.87
C SER A 286 -19.35 -3.64 -20.81
N SER A 287 -18.42 -3.16 -20.01
CA SER A 287 -18.69 -2.18 -18.92
C SER A 287 -18.91 -0.78 -19.48
N ASN A 288 -19.73 -0.01 -18.77
CA ASN A 288 -19.97 1.40 -19.03
C ASN A 288 -19.15 2.34 -18.09
N VAL A 289 -18.13 1.82 -17.42
CA VAL A 289 -17.25 2.62 -16.56
C VAL A 289 -16.16 3.27 -17.41
N PHE A 290 -16.04 4.59 -17.29
CA PHE A 290 -15.09 5.39 -18.07
C PHE A 290 -13.67 5.26 -17.57
N ALA A 291 -13.44 5.34 -16.24
CA ALA A 291 -12.09 5.45 -15.70
C ALA A 291 -11.90 4.70 -14.39
N PHE A 292 -10.64 4.41 -14.11
CA PHE A 292 -10.13 3.89 -12.84
C PHE A 292 -8.95 4.73 -12.38
N LEU A 293 -8.68 4.67 -11.09
CA LEU A 293 -7.53 5.33 -10.46
C LEU A 293 -6.54 4.23 -10.06
N PHE A 294 -5.45 4.07 -10.84
CA PHE A 294 -4.49 3.00 -10.63
C PHE A 294 -3.04 3.46 -10.63
N PRO A 295 -2.20 2.91 -9.73
CA PRO A 295 -0.76 2.92 -9.89
C PRO A 295 -0.30 1.87 -10.93
N ALA A 296 0.99 1.78 -11.20
CA ALA A 296 1.55 0.87 -12.21
C ALA A 296 1.10 -0.58 -11.99
N TRP A 297 1.20 -1.10 -10.75
CA TRP A 297 0.74 -2.45 -10.43
C TRP A 297 -0.78 -2.64 -10.66
N GLY A 298 -1.58 -1.60 -10.45
CA GLY A 298 -3.03 -1.65 -10.67
C GLY A 298 -3.38 -1.83 -12.15
N ILE A 299 -2.62 -1.20 -13.04
CA ILE A 299 -2.79 -1.37 -14.49
C ILE A 299 -2.47 -2.80 -14.90
N ASP A 300 -1.31 -3.32 -14.50
CA ASP A 300 -0.82 -4.60 -15.00
C ASP A 300 -1.42 -5.80 -14.24
N PHE A 301 -1.48 -5.72 -12.93
CA PHE A 301 -1.98 -6.81 -12.08
C PHE A 301 -3.50 -6.88 -11.99
N THR A 302 -4.22 -5.75 -12.07
CA THR A 302 -5.66 -5.69 -11.86
C THR A 302 -6.43 -5.43 -13.15
N LEU A 303 -6.18 -4.28 -13.80
CA LEU A 303 -6.95 -3.88 -14.98
C LEU A 303 -6.74 -4.85 -16.15
N LYS A 304 -5.50 -5.13 -16.52
CA LYS A 304 -5.16 -6.00 -17.64
C LYS A 304 -5.65 -7.45 -17.45
N LYS A 305 -5.69 -7.94 -16.20
CA LYS A 305 -6.23 -9.28 -15.91
C LYS A 305 -7.73 -9.39 -16.07
N ASN A 306 -8.46 -8.30 -15.85
CA ASN A 306 -9.92 -8.27 -15.92
C ASN A 306 -10.42 -7.74 -17.28
N TRP A 307 -9.51 -7.27 -18.15
CA TRP A 307 -9.85 -6.80 -19.49
C TRP A 307 -9.97 -7.96 -20.46
N ASP A 308 -11.08 -8.04 -21.18
CA ASP A 308 -11.42 -9.07 -22.16
C ASP A 308 -11.60 -8.51 -23.59
N GLY A 309 -11.23 -7.25 -23.81
CA GLY A 309 -11.27 -6.58 -25.11
C GLY A 309 -9.92 -6.53 -25.84
N GLU A 310 -9.83 -5.68 -26.84
CA GLU A 310 -8.60 -5.47 -27.61
C GLU A 310 -7.64 -4.54 -26.85
N ASP A 311 -6.33 -4.70 -27.09
CA ASP A 311 -5.32 -3.77 -26.60
C ASP A 311 -5.47 -2.40 -27.27
N GLY A 312 -4.96 -1.36 -26.61
CA GLY A 312 -4.99 0.01 -27.11
C GLY A 312 -6.27 0.79 -26.81
N VAL A 313 -7.24 0.16 -26.17
CA VAL A 313 -8.51 0.81 -25.75
C VAL A 313 -8.37 1.61 -24.46
N TRP A 314 -7.33 1.36 -23.69
CA TRP A 314 -7.04 2.12 -22.49
C TRP A 314 -6.01 3.24 -22.73
N GLY A 315 -6.15 4.34 -22.01
CA GLY A 315 -5.20 5.44 -22.00
C GLY A 315 -4.95 5.90 -20.55
N VAL A 316 -3.89 6.65 -20.35
CA VAL A 316 -3.56 7.23 -19.04
C VAL A 316 -3.41 8.74 -19.14
N THR A 317 -3.78 9.43 -18.07
CA THR A 317 -3.55 10.86 -17.86
C THR A 317 -3.39 11.15 -16.36
N ASN A 318 -3.02 12.39 -16.02
CA ASN A 318 -2.91 12.76 -14.61
C ASN A 318 -4.29 12.78 -13.92
N PRO A 319 -4.37 12.38 -12.65
CA PRO A 319 -5.60 12.46 -11.87
C PRO A 319 -5.92 13.92 -11.48
N PRO A 320 -7.14 14.21 -10.98
CA PRO A 320 -7.50 15.55 -10.52
C PRO A 320 -6.68 16.04 -9.32
N GLN A 321 -6.04 15.12 -8.64
CA GLN A 321 -5.19 15.34 -7.48
C GLN A 321 -4.21 14.18 -7.35
N GLU A 322 -2.97 14.46 -6.97
CA GLU A 322 -1.94 13.46 -6.77
C GLU A 322 -2.28 12.54 -5.59
N TYR A 323 -1.96 11.27 -5.74
CA TYR A 323 -2.15 10.28 -4.69
C TYR A 323 -1.15 9.13 -4.81
N ASN A 324 -0.92 8.46 -3.70
CA ASN A 324 -0.20 7.20 -3.62
C ASN A 324 -1.16 6.07 -3.24
N TRP A 325 -1.04 4.93 -3.90
CA TRP A 325 -1.84 3.76 -3.53
C TRP A 325 -0.99 2.50 -3.50
N GLY A 326 -0.69 2.03 -2.29
CA GLY A 326 0.08 0.82 -2.06
C GLY A 326 1.58 1.08 -1.90
N GLY A 327 2.32 0.01 -2.01
CA GLY A 327 3.75 -0.08 -1.79
C GLY A 327 4.08 -1.13 -0.74
N SER A 328 4.96 -2.06 -1.14
CA SER A 328 5.45 -3.12 -0.26
C SER A 328 6.74 -2.68 0.40
N TYR A 329 6.72 -2.50 1.71
CA TYR A 329 7.87 -2.10 2.51
C TYR A 329 8.56 -3.32 3.10
N VAL A 330 9.87 -3.37 2.99
CA VAL A 330 10.75 -4.44 3.48
C VAL A 330 11.40 -3.98 4.77
N HIS A 331 11.26 -4.79 5.82
CA HIS A 331 11.79 -4.51 7.15
C HIS A 331 12.74 -5.61 7.58
N ALA A 332 13.87 -5.23 8.18
CA ALA A 332 14.67 -6.15 8.99
C ALA A 332 13.98 -6.30 10.36
N CYS A 333 13.83 -7.52 10.83
CA CYS A 333 13.25 -7.75 12.15
C CYS A 333 14.26 -7.50 13.27
N THR A 334 13.84 -6.78 14.31
CA THR A 334 14.64 -6.63 15.54
C THR A 334 14.95 -8.01 16.12
N GLY A 335 16.24 -8.28 16.35
CA GLY A 335 16.72 -9.57 16.86
C GLY A 335 16.93 -10.65 15.80
N THR A 336 16.99 -10.30 14.51
CA THR A 336 17.51 -11.20 13.46
C THR A 336 18.92 -11.70 13.83
N ASP A 337 19.23 -12.93 13.51
CA ASP A 337 20.58 -13.50 13.63
C ASP A 337 21.35 -13.52 12.30
N ASN A 338 20.77 -12.93 11.24
CA ASN A 338 21.34 -12.84 9.89
C ASN A 338 21.51 -11.37 9.40
N PRO A 339 22.05 -10.43 10.21
CA PRO A 339 21.99 -8.99 9.89
C PRO A 339 22.68 -8.62 8.59
N GLU A 340 23.85 -9.22 8.26
CA GLU A 340 24.59 -8.87 7.03
C GLU A 340 23.85 -9.37 5.78
N LYS A 341 23.32 -10.59 5.79
CA LYS A 341 22.54 -11.14 4.67
C LYS A 341 21.23 -10.37 4.49
N VAL A 342 20.55 -10.03 5.57
CA VAL A 342 19.32 -9.21 5.56
C VAL A 342 19.61 -7.84 4.94
N LYS A 343 20.70 -7.19 5.36
CA LYS A 343 21.18 -5.93 4.77
C LYS A 343 21.40 -6.05 3.27
N ASP A 344 22.15 -7.06 2.85
CA ASP A 344 22.49 -7.28 1.44
C ASP A 344 21.26 -7.50 0.58
N ILE A 345 20.28 -8.30 1.06
CA ILE A 345 19.01 -8.54 0.37
C ILE A 345 18.20 -7.23 0.25
N ILE A 346 18.07 -6.47 1.34
CA ILE A 346 17.34 -5.20 1.33
C ILE A 346 17.98 -4.23 0.34
N LEU A 347 19.30 -4.04 0.39
CA LEU A 347 19.99 -3.14 -0.52
C LEU A 347 19.94 -3.60 -1.98
N ALA A 348 20.03 -4.91 -2.22
CA ALA A 348 19.93 -5.45 -3.59
C ALA A 348 18.58 -5.12 -4.23
N VAL A 349 17.48 -5.19 -3.47
CA VAL A 349 16.12 -4.98 -3.99
C VAL A 349 15.67 -3.52 -3.91
N THR A 350 16.15 -2.74 -2.93
CA THR A 350 15.61 -1.39 -2.69
C THR A 350 16.60 -0.25 -2.90
N GLY A 351 17.92 -0.50 -2.86
CA GLY A 351 18.95 0.54 -2.93
C GLY A 351 19.77 0.54 -4.24
N ASN A 352 19.83 -0.57 -4.94
CA ASN A 352 20.64 -0.68 -6.15
C ASN A 352 19.86 -0.25 -7.41
N GLN A 353 20.24 0.87 -8.02
CA GLN A 353 19.55 1.44 -9.18
C GLN A 353 19.50 0.47 -10.38
N GLU A 354 20.59 -0.26 -10.69
CA GLU A 354 20.59 -1.17 -11.84
C GLU A 354 19.59 -2.32 -11.62
N ASN A 355 19.51 -2.82 -10.39
CA ASN A 355 18.55 -3.83 -10.00
C ASN A 355 17.11 -3.30 -10.07
N LEU A 356 16.86 -2.07 -9.61
CA LEU A 356 15.55 -1.43 -9.69
C LEU A 356 15.11 -1.22 -11.13
N LEU A 357 16.01 -0.84 -12.03
CA LEU A 357 15.72 -0.76 -13.47
C LEU A 357 15.43 -2.13 -14.08
N LYS A 358 16.12 -3.19 -13.64
CA LYS A 358 15.86 -4.57 -14.07
C LYS A 358 14.47 -5.02 -13.61
N ILE A 359 14.11 -4.76 -12.35
CA ILE A 359 12.77 -5.01 -11.82
C ILE A 359 11.72 -4.26 -12.64
N SER A 360 11.91 -2.95 -12.88
CA SER A 360 10.99 -2.16 -13.69
C SER A 360 10.80 -2.73 -15.10
N LYS A 361 11.87 -3.22 -15.73
CA LYS A 361 11.80 -3.78 -17.09
C LYS A 361 11.05 -5.11 -17.13
N GLU A 362 11.28 -5.98 -16.15
CA GLU A 362 10.70 -7.32 -16.10
C GLU A 362 9.24 -7.33 -15.67
N TYR A 363 8.90 -6.46 -14.70
CA TYR A 363 7.60 -6.51 -14.03
C TYR A 363 6.73 -5.27 -14.26
N LEU A 364 7.22 -4.28 -15.01
CA LEU A 364 6.57 -2.97 -15.19
C LEU A 364 6.28 -2.23 -13.89
N ASP A 365 7.03 -2.53 -12.83
CA ASP A 365 6.95 -1.80 -11.57
C ASP A 365 7.46 -0.37 -11.74
N TYR A 366 6.76 0.60 -11.15
CA TYR A 366 7.30 1.92 -10.92
C TYR A 366 8.21 1.85 -9.69
N THR A 367 9.52 1.74 -9.95
CA THR A 367 10.48 1.44 -8.88
C THR A 367 11.00 2.69 -8.17
N ASN A 368 11.52 2.49 -6.94
CA ASN A 368 11.92 3.57 -6.03
C ASN A 368 13.31 4.13 -6.35
N THR A 369 13.49 4.66 -7.55
CA THR A 369 14.72 5.33 -8.02
C THR A 369 14.33 6.52 -8.89
N LYS A 370 14.47 7.75 -8.38
CA LYS A 370 14.12 8.99 -9.10
C LYS A 370 14.81 9.08 -10.45
N SER A 371 16.13 8.99 -10.43
CA SER A 371 16.93 9.12 -11.65
C SER A 371 16.74 7.92 -12.62
N GLY A 372 16.38 6.75 -12.09
CA GLY A 372 16.03 5.58 -12.88
C GLY A 372 14.69 5.75 -13.59
N MET A 373 13.66 6.18 -12.88
CA MET A 373 12.32 6.36 -13.46
C MET A 373 12.26 7.47 -14.50
N GLN A 374 13.06 8.53 -14.38
CA GLN A 374 13.20 9.53 -15.44
C GLN A 374 13.76 8.92 -16.73
N LYS A 375 14.77 8.04 -16.64
CA LYS A 375 15.29 7.33 -17.82
C LYS A 375 14.24 6.40 -18.45
N VAL A 376 13.46 5.71 -17.61
CA VAL A 376 12.35 4.85 -18.07
C VAL A 376 11.27 5.67 -18.77
N ALA A 377 10.94 6.84 -18.26
CA ALA A 377 9.98 7.75 -18.90
C ALA A 377 10.42 8.22 -20.29
N GLU A 378 11.72 8.39 -20.51
CA GLU A 378 12.31 8.79 -21.79
C GLU A 378 12.50 7.60 -22.77
N ASP A 379 12.46 6.36 -22.29
CA ASP A 379 12.71 5.16 -23.08
C ASP A 379 11.43 4.67 -23.79
N SER A 380 11.38 4.80 -25.11
CA SER A 380 10.26 4.36 -25.93
C SER A 380 9.98 2.84 -25.87
N SER A 381 10.94 2.04 -25.40
CA SER A 381 10.73 0.58 -25.24
C SER A 381 9.76 0.22 -24.10
N TYR A 382 9.36 1.21 -23.28
CA TYR A 382 8.30 1.09 -22.26
C TYR A 382 6.92 1.52 -22.78
N ALA A 383 6.78 1.85 -24.06
CA ALA A 383 5.48 2.08 -24.67
C ALA A 383 4.63 0.79 -24.59
N SER A 384 3.42 0.90 -24.07
CA SER A 384 2.53 -0.23 -23.84
C SER A 384 1.48 -0.33 -24.94
N GLU A 385 1.41 -1.48 -25.62
CA GLU A 385 0.32 -1.75 -26.59
C GLU A 385 -1.04 -1.70 -25.90
N PHE A 386 -1.15 -2.20 -24.69
CA PHE A 386 -2.36 -2.15 -23.87
C PHE A 386 -2.87 -0.71 -23.66
N LEU A 387 -1.96 0.25 -23.52
CA LEU A 387 -2.24 1.68 -23.34
C LEU A 387 -2.21 2.48 -24.67
N GLY A 388 -2.39 1.82 -25.82
CA GLY A 388 -2.41 2.49 -27.12
C GLY A 388 -1.07 3.13 -27.51
N GLY A 389 0.04 2.56 -27.09
CA GLY A 389 1.38 3.05 -27.37
C GLY A 389 1.88 4.11 -26.41
N GLN A 390 1.15 4.44 -25.33
CA GLN A 390 1.65 5.35 -24.29
C GLN A 390 2.74 4.67 -23.45
N ASN A 391 3.76 5.45 -23.05
CA ASN A 391 4.64 5.13 -21.94
C ASN A 391 4.06 5.79 -20.67
N ALA A 392 3.39 5.02 -19.80
CA ALA A 392 2.75 5.53 -18.59
C ALA A 392 3.73 6.17 -17.62
N PHE A 393 5.01 5.81 -17.67
CA PHE A 393 6.03 6.37 -16.79
C PHE A 393 6.24 7.89 -17.00
N GLN A 394 5.92 8.41 -18.20
CA GLN A 394 5.94 9.85 -18.47
C GLN A 394 4.92 10.62 -17.59
N TYR A 395 3.82 9.98 -17.24
CA TYR A 395 2.78 10.54 -16.38
C TYR A 395 3.04 10.24 -14.90
N PHE A 396 3.60 9.06 -14.58
CA PHE A 396 3.91 8.70 -13.20
C PHE A 396 5.02 9.57 -12.59
N VAL A 397 6.07 9.91 -13.35
CA VAL A 397 7.22 10.69 -12.84
C VAL A 397 6.79 12.00 -12.19
N PRO A 398 6.07 12.92 -12.87
CA PRO A 398 5.67 14.18 -12.24
C PRO A 398 4.74 13.97 -11.03
N VAL A 399 3.87 12.97 -11.05
CA VAL A 399 3.01 12.66 -9.90
C VAL A 399 3.86 12.19 -8.72
N ALA A 400 4.80 11.25 -8.92
CA ALA A 400 5.66 10.75 -7.86
C ALA A 400 6.52 11.84 -7.20
N GLU A 401 6.96 12.83 -7.98
CA GLU A 401 7.74 13.97 -7.48
C GLU A 401 6.91 14.93 -6.62
N SER A 402 5.60 14.98 -6.82
CA SER A 402 4.68 15.90 -6.11
C SER A 402 4.02 15.28 -4.87
N ILE A 403 4.04 13.95 -4.70
CA ILE A 403 3.42 13.28 -3.57
C ILE A 403 3.98 13.76 -2.25
N GLN A 404 3.08 14.15 -1.36
CA GLN A 404 3.34 14.38 0.06
C GLN A 404 2.56 13.33 0.86
N ILE A 405 3.19 12.74 1.86
CA ILE A 405 2.55 11.74 2.71
C ILE A 405 1.69 12.42 3.75
N ALA A 406 0.43 12.00 3.81
CA ALA A 406 -0.46 12.32 4.91
C ALA A 406 0.10 11.77 6.24
N PRO A 407 -0.20 12.42 7.38
CA PRO A 407 0.21 11.92 8.67
C PRO A 407 -0.33 10.50 8.94
N LEU A 408 0.55 9.57 9.32
CA LEU A 408 0.23 8.16 9.52
C LEU A 408 -0.11 7.84 10.97
N SER A 409 -0.90 6.78 11.16
CA SER A 409 -1.27 6.21 12.46
C SER A 409 -1.37 4.68 12.35
N ALA A 410 -1.11 3.98 13.44
CA ALA A 410 -1.28 2.51 13.50
C ALA A 410 -2.75 2.06 13.35
N TYR A 411 -3.68 3.00 13.33
CA TYR A 411 -5.12 2.75 13.21
C TYR A 411 -5.67 2.96 11.79
N ASP A 412 -4.85 3.45 10.86
CA ASP A 412 -5.28 3.91 9.52
C ASP A 412 -6.09 2.86 8.77
N GLN A 413 -5.55 1.66 8.59
CA GLN A 413 -6.23 0.57 7.89
C GLN A 413 -7.61 0.29 8.49
N GLY A 414 -7.65 0.10 9.82
CA GLY A 414 -8.90 -0.26 10.47
C GLY A 414 -9.92 0.87 10.50
N CYS A 415 -9.49 2.12 10.65
CA CYS A 415 -10.37 3.27 10.58
C CYS A 415 -10.99 3.41 9.19
N VAL A 416 -10.19 3.26 8.12
CA VAL A 416 -10.65 3.33 6.73
C VAL A 416 -11.63 2.20 6.41
N GLU A 417 -11.29 0.95 6.77
CA GLU A 417 -12.16 -0.21 6.57
C GLU A 417 -13.51 -0.04 7.28
N LEU A 418 -13.48 0.34 8.56
CA LEU A 418 -14.68 0.52 9.36
C LEU A 418 -15.53 1.71 8.88
N LEU A 419 -14.89 2.80 8.43
CA LEU A 419 -15.60 3.95 7.86
C LEU A 419 -16.35 3.54 6.59
N GLN A 420 -15.67 2.96 5.63
CA GLN A 420 -16.27 2.54 4.36
C GLN A 420 -17.42 1.55 4.56
N ASN A 421 -17.24 0.58 5.47
CA ASN A 421 -18.27 -0.39 5.79
C ASN A 421 -19.49 0.27 6.47
N SER A 422 -19.27 1.15 7.45
CA SER A 422 -20.33 1.82 8.21
C SER A 422 -21.15 2.79 7.35
N PHE A 423 -20.51 3.44 6.39
CA PHE A 423 -21.16 4.39 5.48
C PHE A 423 -21.75 3.74 4.22
N SER A 424 -21.49 2.47 3.95
CA SER A 424 -22.02 1.77 2.77
C SER A 424 -23.54 1.86 2.65
N ASP A 425 -24.28 1.65 3.74
CA ASP A 425 -25.73 1.72 3.75
C ASP A 425 -26.26 3.17 3.62
N TYR A 426 -25.52 4.15 4.13
CA TYR A 426 -25.81 5.57 3.92
C TYR A 426 -25.66 5.94 2.44
N PHE A 427 -24.61 5.52 1.79
CA PHE A 427 -24.41 5.74 0.36
C PHE A 427 -25.54 5.14 -0.48
N GLN A 428 -26.08 4.00 -0.07
CA GLN A 428 -27.23 3.35 -0.72
C GLN A 428 -28.60 3.98 -0.35
N GLY A 429 -28.62 4.93 0.59
CA GLY A 429 -29.85 5.55 1.09
C GLY A 429 -30.69 4.65 2.01
N ALA A 430 -30.09 3.58 2.56
CA ALA A 430 -30.75 2.65 3.47
C ALA A 430 -30.80 3.15 4.92
N VAL A 431 -29.83 3.96 5.32
CA VAL A 431 -29.79 4.65 6.62
C VAL A 431 -29.44 6.12 6.42
N ASP A 432 -29.73 6.95 7.43
CA ASP A 432 -29.29 8.34 7.45
C ASP A 432 -27.84 8.49 7.91
N PHE A 433 -27.32 9.70 7.80
CA PHE A 433 -25.95 10.05 8.16
C PHE A 433 -25.63 9.79 9.63
N ASP A 434 -26.55 10.15 10.54
CA ASP A 434 -26.34 9.99 11.99
C ASP A 434 -26.24 8.51 12.35
N LYS A 435 -27.02 7.65 11.70
CA LYS A 435 -26.95 6.20 11.91
C LYS A 435 -25.63 5.60 11.37
N ALA A 436 -25.13 6.08 10.24
CA ALA A 436 -23.81 5.66 9.73
C ALA A 436 -22.67 6.05 10.69
N LYS A 437 -22.73 7.26 11.24
CA LYS A 437 -21.82 7.71 12.31
C LYS A 437 -21.86 6.81 13.52
N GLU A 438 -23.04 6.54 14.07
CA GLU A 438 -23.22 5.64 15.24
C GLU A 438 -22.66 4.25 14.95
N ASN A 439 -22.87 3.71 13.74
CA ASN A 439 -22.33 2.42 13.34
C ASN A 439 -20.80 2.44 13.32
N PHE A 440 -20.18 3.49 12.78
CA PHE A 440 -18.73 3.65 12.79
C PHE A 440 -18.17 3.76 14.21
N GLU A 441 -18.76 4.61 15.06
CA GLU A 441 -18.34 4.78 16.45
C GLU A 441 -18.40 3.47 17.22
N THR A 442 -19.47 2.70 17.02
CA THR A 442 -19.64 1.38 17.64
C THR A 442 -18.55 0.41 17.18
N ALA A 443 -18.32 0.31 15.86
CA ALA A 443 -17.35 -0.59 15.27
C ALA A 443 -15.89 -0.24 15.69
N ILE A 444 -15.57 1.04 15.83
CA ILE A 444 -14.27 1.51 16.31
C ILE A 444 -14.03 1.06 17.77
N ILE A 445 -14.99 1.29 18.65
CA ILE A 445 -14.85 0.94 20.08
C ILE A 445 -14.75 -0.59 20.25
N GLU A 446 -15.45 -1.37 19.44
CA GLU A 446 -15.35 -2.84 19.44
C GLU A 446 -13.99 -3.33 18.96
N ARG A 447 -13.42 -2.73 17.92
CA ARG A 447 -12.11 -3.12 17.35
C ARG A 447 -10.94 -2.61 18.19
N TYR A 448 -11.06 -1.42 18.77
CA TYR A 448 -10.01 -0.71 19.49
C TYR A 448 -10.48 -0.28 20.90
N PRO A 449 -10.46 -1.21 21.88
CA PRO A 449 -10.98 -0.94 23.24
C PRO A 449 -10.23 0.14 24.02
N ASP A 450 -9.04 0.53 23.60
CA ASP A 450 -8.24 1.62 24.17
C ASP A 450 -8.65 3.01 23.66
N ILE A 451 -9.41 3.09 22.55
CA ILE A 451 -9.97 4.34 22.07
C ILE A 451 -11.10 4.80 23.00
N THR A 452 -10.99 6.01 23.50
CA THR A 452 -11.91 6.58 24.49
C THR A 452 -12.86 7.63 23.93
N ALA A 453 -12.58 8.17 22.75
CA ALA A 453 -13.39 9.18 22.09
C ALA A 453 -13.20 9.17 20.56
N ILE A 454 -14.23 9.66 19.86
CA ILE A 454 -14.18 9.90 18.43
C ILE A 454 -14.61 11.34 18.20
N GLN A 455 -13.78 12.12 17.54
CA GLN A 455 -14.01 13.53 17.23
C GLN A 455 -14.26 13.67 15.74
N TRP A 456 -15.41 14.23 15.40
CA TRP A 456 -15.79 14.60 14.04
C TRP A 456 -15.48 16.07 13.79
N PRO A 457 -15.24 16.49 12.56
CA PRO A 457 -15.09 17.90 12.22
C PRO A 457 -16.40 18.66 12.47
N GLU A 458 -16.31 19.99 12.69
CA GLU A 458 -17.45 20.86 13.01
C GLU A 458 -18.36 21.13 11.80
#